data_6df79d0c3020f40bb2f62308c3252110
#
_entry.id   6df79d0c3020f40bb2f62308c3252110
#
_cell.length_a   1.000
_cell.length_b   1.000
_cell.length_c   1.000
_cell.angle_alpha   90.00
_cell.angle_beta   90.00
_cell.angle_gamma   90.00
#
_symmetry.space_group_name_H-M   'P 1'
#
loop_
_entity.id
_entity.type
_entity.pdbx_description
1 polymer ?
#
loop_
_entity_poly.entity_id
_entity_poly.type
_entity_poly.pdbx_seq_one_letter_code
_entity_poly.pdbx_strand_id
1 'polypeptide(L)'
;SGDSHDALDGGLMAEGKHLLIENNVIDDVLFGISLHKVNDSVVRGNRIRSRPVDAADRGDGIRLWYSTGNRIENNDIAQIRDVTVSNSTHNRFTGNTIRDSRRAFNFLFAHRTLVDRNRLERNSTGIIALNSDGLIIRNNRIVHAMDAAGAGIALKETSAALVENNEIVHCAHGIMADSPMDPVN
;
A
#
# COMPACT_ATOMS: atom_id res chain seq x y z
N SER A 1 -29.24 5.39 -13.62
CA SER A 1 -28.20 4.71 -12.88
C SER A 1 -27.11 5.73 -12.58
N GLY A 2 -27.04 6.19 -11.37
CA GLY A 2 -26.03 7.15 -10.92
C GLY A 2 -24.83 6.40 -10.40
N ASP A 3 -23.69 6.60 -11.03
CA ASP A 3 -22.40 6.22 -10.47
C ASP A 3 -22.06 7.18 -9.33
N SER A 4 -22.70 6.99 -8.19
CA SER A 4 -22.26 7.65 -6.98
C SER A 4 -21.05 6.86 -6.46
N HIS A 5 -19.90 7.51 -6.37
CA HIS A 5 -18.75 7.03 -5.62
C HIS A 5 -19.05 7.00 -4.11
N ASP A 6 -20.25 6.55 -3.75
CA ASP A 6 -20.67 6.48 -2.37
C ASP A 6 -19.91 5.37 -1.63
N ALA A 7 -19.62 5.61 -0.38
CA ALA A 7 -18.90 4.74 0.55
C ALA A 7 -19.50 3.32 0.69
N LEU A 8 -20.57 3.03 -0.01
CA LEU A 8 -21.30 1.76 -0.01
C LEU A 8 -20.77 0.71 -1.01
N ASP A 9 -19.88 1.08 -1.92
CA ASP A 9 -19.30 0.14 -2.90
C ASP A 9 -18.03 -0.58 -2.38
N GLY A 10 -17.86 -0.67 -1.09
CA GLY A 10 -16.74 -1.35 -0.43
C GLY A 10 -17.01 -2.82 -0.19
N GLY A 11 -15.98 -3.65 -0.38
CA GLY A 11 -16.04 -5.08 -0.05
C GLY A 11 -16.19 -5.31 1.45
N LEU A 12 -15.36 -4.62 2.26
CA LEU A 12 -15.40 -4.70 3.71
C LEU A 12 -14.99 -3.35 4.31
N MET A 13 -15.77 -2.84 5.24
CA MET A 13 -15.44 -1.66 6.04
C MET A 13 -15.41 -2.04 7.52
N ALA A 14 -14.40 -1.57 8.26
CA ALA A 14 -14.23 -1.88 9.67
C ALA A 14 -13.76 -0.67 10.48
N GLU A 15 -14.25 -0.60 11.72
CA GLU A 15 -13.75 0.23 12.82
C GLU A 15 -13.57 -0.64 14.07
N GLY A 16 -12.61 -0.32 14.93
CA GLY A 16 -12.43 -1.02 16.22
C GLY A 16 -11.03 -1.52 16.48
N LYS A 17 -10.92 -2.51 17.35
CA LYS A 17 -9.63 -3.07 17.79
C LYS A 17 -9.67 -4.58 17.79
N HIS A 18 -8.46 -5.19 17.66
CA HIS A 18 -8.27 -6.63 17.79
C HIS A 18 -9.13 -7.44 16.82
N LEU A 19 -9.37 -6.91 15.62
CA LEU A 19 -10.12 -7.58 14.57
C LEU A 19 -9.23 -8.60 13.85
N LEU A 20 -9.82 -9.69 13.43
CA LEU A 20 -9.21 -10.67 12.54
C LEU A 20 -10.03 -10.76 11.26
N ILE A 21 -9.44 -10.32 10.14
CA ILE A 21 -10.04 -10.36 8.80
C ILE A 21 -9.20 -11.31 7.96
N GLU A 22 -9.65 -12.53 7.79
CA GLU A 22 -8.81 -13.55 7.15
C GLU A 22 -9.54 -14.43 6.14
N ASN A 23 -8.78 -14.87 5.12
CA ASN A 23 -9.19 -15.88 4.14
C ASN A 23 -10.46 -15.53 3.37
N ASN A 24 -10.72 -14.24 3.16
CA ASN A 24 -11.87 -13.78 2.37
C ASN A 24 -11.48 -13.64 0.90
N VAL A 25 -12.44 -13.89 0.03
CA VAL A 25 -12.38 -13.56 -1.39
C VAL A 25 -13.27 -12.32 -1.61
N ILE A 26 -12.63 -11.22 -1.98
CA ILE A 26 -13.27 -9.92 -2.25
C ILE A 26 -12.98 -9.61 -3.72
N ASP A 27 -13.96 -9.84 -4.55
CA ASP A 27 -13.83 -9.76 -6.00
C ASP A 27 -14.95 -8.91 -6.60
N ASP A 28 -14.67 -8.27 -7.73
CA ASP A 28 -15.62 -7.41 -8.43
C ASP A 28 -16.16 -6.23 -7.57
N VAL A 29 -15.27 -5.64 -6.77
CA VAL A 29 -15.59 -4.51 -5.89
C VAL A 29 -14.87 -3.25 -6.36
N LEU A 30 -15.40 -2.07 -6.04
CA LEU A 30 -14.68 -0.83 -6.27
C LEU A 30 -13.58 -0.65 -5.22
N PHE A 31 -13.91 -0.80 -3.95
CA PHE A 31 -12.95 -0.77 -2.84
C PHE A 31 -12.91 -2.14 -2.14
N GLY A 32 -11.71 -2.63 -1.82
CA GLY A 32 -11.54 -3.91 -1.16
C GLY A 32 -11.81 -3.85 0.36
N ILE A 33 -10.78 -3.67 1.17
CA ILE A 33 -10.87 -3.57 2.63
C ILE A 33 -10.53 -2.16 3.08
N SER A 34 -11.44 -1.49 3.77
CA SER A 34 -11.25 -0.16 4.34
C SER A 34 -11.25 -0.22 5.87
N LEU A 35 -10.13 0.16 6.48
CA LEU A 35 -9.93 0.21 7.92
C LEU A 35 -9.87 1.68 8.36
N HIS A 36 -10.85 2.12 9.13
CA HIS A 36 -10.90 3.45 9.72
C HIS A 36 -10.84 3.37 11.23
N LYS A 37 -9.82 3.96 11.84
CA LYS A 37 -9.59 3.85 13.29
C LYS A 37 -9.54 2.40 13.80
N VAL A 38 -8.94 1.53 13.00
CA VAL A 38 -8.72 0.12 13.36
C VAL A 38 -7.34 -0.02 13.96
N ASN A 39 -7.24 -0.60 15.16
CA ASN A 39 -5.96 -0.76 15.84
C ASN A 39 -5.72 -2.22 16.23
N ASP A 40 -4.43 -2.59 16.30
CA ASP A 40 -3.95 -3.87 16.81
C ASP A 40 -4.68 -5.08 16.20
N SER A 41 -4.94 -5.00 14.90
CA SER A 41 -5.76 -5.95 14.15
C SER A 41 -4.94 -6.68 13.09
N VAL A 42 -5.49 -7.77 12.58
CA VAL A 42 -4.84 -8.61 11.58
C VAL A 42 -5.72 -8.75 10.33
N VAL A 43 -5.11 -8.47 9.17
CA VAL A 43 -5.72 -8.71 7.85
C VAL A 43 -4.82 -9.67 7.09
N ARG A 44 -5.22 -10.92 6.92
CA ARG A 44 -4.35 -11.93 6.32
C ARG A 44 -5.04 -12.92 5.39
N GLY A 45 -4.28 -13.40 4.42
CA GLY A 45 -4.74 -14.47 3.52
C GLY A 45 -5.94 -14.09 2.66
N ASN A 46 -6.25 -12.80 2.52
CA ASN A 46 -7.36 -12.37 1.70
C ASN A 46 -6.94 -12.25 0.24
N ARG A 47 -7.86 -12.60 -0.66
CA ARG A 47 -7.74 -12.36 -2.09
C ARG A 47 -8.61 -11.18 -2.47
N ILE A 48 -7.99 -10.14 -3.04
CA ILE A 48 -8.68 -8.88 -3.36
C ILE A 48 -8.46 -8.52 -4.82
N ARG A 49 -9.56 -8.28 -5.55
CA ARG A 49 -9.56 -7.82 -6.94
C ARG A 49 -10.60 -6.71 -7.11
N SER A 50 -10.23 -5.69 -7.89
CA SER A 50 -11.21 -4.68 -8.30
C SER A 50 -12.12 -5.23 -9.39
N ARG A 51 -13.25 -4.56 -9.61
CA ARG A 51 -14.11 -4.79 -10.78
C ARG A 51 -13.34 -4.49 -12.08
N PRO A 52 -13.76 -5.09 -13.20
CA PRO A 52 -13.08 -4.89 -14.50
C PRO A 52 -13.42 -3.51 -15.10
N VAL A 53 -12.87 -2.47 -14.50
CA VAL A 53 -12.93 -1.08 -14.98
C VAL A 53 -11.55 -0.59 -15.37
N ASP A 54 -11.48 0.52 -16.08
CA ASP A 54 -10.21 1.16 -16.42
C ASP A 54 -9.38 1.46 -15.17
N ALA A 55 -8.07 1.43 -15.29
CA ALA A 55 -7.16 1.59 -14.16
C ALA A 55 -7.38 2.92 -13.39
N ALA A 56 -7.82 3.97 -14.10
CA ALA A 56 -8.14 5.27 -13.51
C ALA A 56 -9.35 5.24 -12.57
N ASP A 57 -10.29 4.34 -12.84
CA ASP A 57 -11.58 4.26 -12.13
C ASP A 57 -11.56 3.21 -10.99
N ARG A 58 -10.44 2.50 -10.81
CA ARG A 58 -10.29 1.53 -9.73
C ARG A 58 -10.14 2.21 -8.38
N GLY A 59 -10.70 1.61 -7.35
CA GLY A 59 -10.50 2.02 -5.96
C GLY A 59 -9.32 1.31 -5.30
N ASP A 60 -9.07 1.65 -4.03
CA ASP A 60 -8.00 1.05 -3.25
C ASP A 60 -8.33 -0.39 -2.85
N GLY A 61 -7.35 -1.29 -2.93
CA GLY A 61 -7.52 -2.67 -2.50
C GLY A 61 -7.57 -2.82 -0.99
N ILE A 62 -6.62 -2.19 -0.29
CA ILE A 62 -6.64 -2.05 1.17
C ILE A 62 -6.36 -0.59 1.49
N ARG A 63 -7.15 -0.03 2.41
CA ARG A 63 -7.00 1.33 2.88
C ARG A 63 -6.96 1.36 4.41
N LEU A 64 -5.91 1.96 4.97
CA LEU A 64 -5.79 2.28 6.38
C LEU A 64 -5.89 3.79 6.56
N TRP A 65 -6.80 4.23 7.42
CA TRP A 65 -6.98 5.63 7.76
C TRP A 65 -7.11 5.79 9.27
N TYR A 66 -6.20 6.56 9.87
CA TYR A 66 -6.07 6.69 11.33
C TYR A 66 -6.02 5.34 12.07
N SER A 67 -5.28 4.37 11.50
CA SER A 67 -5.24 2.97 11.95
C SER A 67 -3.82 2.58 12.34
N THR A 68 -3.62 2.08 13.56
CA THR A 68 -2.28 1.89 14.15
C THR A 68 -2.06 0.46 14.62
N GLY A 69 -0.81 -0.03 14.49
CA GLY A 69 -0.42 -1.32 15.06
C GLY A 69 -0.96 -2.55 14.34
N ASN A 70 -1.47 -2.39 13.12
CA ASN A 70 -2.08 -3.50 12.38
C ASN A 70 -1.04 -4.33 11.63
N ARG A 71 -1.35 -5.60 11.42
CA ARG A 71 -0.59 -6.53 10.60
C ARG A 71 -1.38 -6.90 9.35
N ILE A 72 -0.82 -6.59 8.21
CA ILE A 72 -1.39 -6.87 6.88
C ILE A 72 -0.48 -7.93 6.24
N GLU A 73 -0.92 -9.19 6.23
CA GLU A 73 -0.03 -10.32 6.01
C GLU A 73 -0.55 -11.29 4.94
N ASN A 74 0.32 -11.69 4.02
CA ASN A 74 0.04 -12.78 3.07
C ASN A 74 -1.26 -12.60 2.27
N ASN A 75 -1.62 -11.37 1.91
CA ASN A 75 -2.76 -11.11 1.05
C ASN A 75 -2.35 -11.14 -0.42
N ASP A 76 -3.24 -11.63 -1.29
CA ASP A 76 -3.10 -11.62 -2.75
C ASP A 76 -3.99 -10.53 -3.35
N ILE A 77 -3.37 -9.45 -3.79
CA ILE A 77 -4.04 -8.21 -4.21
C ILE A 77 -3.66 -7.89 -5.66
N ALA A 78 -4.63 -7.66 -6.53
CA ALA A 78 -4.34 -7.25 -7.89
C ALA A 78 -5.41 -6.37 -8.52
N GLN A 79 -5.01 -5.67 -9.60
CA GLN A 79 -5.92 -4.87 -10.42
C GLN A 79 -6.69 -3.83 -9.60
N ILE A 80 -6.00 -3.24 -8.63
CA ILE A 80 -6.52 -2.17 -7.77
C ILE A 80 -5.88 -0.83 -8.15
N ARG A 81 -6.34 0.24 -7.56
CA ARG A 81 -5.64 1.52 -7.62
C ARG A 81 -4.38 1.48 -6.76
N ASP A 82 -4.52 1.48 -5.46
CA ASP A 82 -3.41 1.51 -4.49
C ASP A 82 -3.71 0.62 -3.26
N VAL A 83 -2.66 0.25 -2.50
CA VAL A 83 -2.78 -0.01 -1.08
C VAL A 83 -2.39 1.27 -0.36
N THR A 84 -3.37 1.97 0.20
CA THR A 84 -3.19 3.30 0.79
C THR A 84 -3.15 3.25 2.31
N VAL A 85 -2.12 3.88 2.88
CA VAL A 85 -1.94 4.02 4.34
C VAL A 85 -1.78 5.50 4.65
N SER A 86 -2.77 6.08 5.31
CA SER A 86 -2.78 7.52 5.58
C SER A 86 -3.01 7.81 7.06
N ASN A 87 -2.19 8.71 7.63
CA ASN A 87 -2.24 9.08 9.05
C ASN A 87 -2.27 7.86 9.98
N SER A 88 -1.47 6.85 9.65
CA SER A 88 -1.53 5.51 10.25
C SER A 88 -0.12 5.03 10.54
N THR A 89 0.18 4.74 11.81
CA THR A 89 1.54 4.49 12.27
C THR A 89 1.74 3.07 12.79
N HIS A 90 3.00 2.61 12.88
CA HIS A 90 3.36 1.31 13.46
C HIS A 90 2.69 0.10 12.81
N ASN A 91 2.30 0.19 11.55
CA ASN A 91 1.71 -0.92 10.81
C ASN A 91 2.79 -1.82 10.19
N ARG A 92 2.45 -3.05 9.93
CA ARG A 92 3.35 -4.05 9.33
C ARG A 92 2.70 -4.68 8.11
N PHE A 93 3.40 -4.61 6.99
CA PHE A 93 3.00 -5.24 5.73
C PHE A 93 4.00 -6.33 5.39
N THR A 94 3.61 -7.59 5.53
CA THR A 94 4.54 -8.73 5.42
C THR A 94 4.00 -9.81 4.48
N GLY A 95 4.83 -10.22 3.52
CA GLY A 95 4.52 -11.37 2.65
C GLY A 95 3.34 -11.16 1.69
N ASN A 96 2.90 -9.93 1.47
CA ASN A 96 1.80 -9.67 0.53
C ASN A 96 2.30 -9.74 -0.92
N THR A 97 1.43 -10.20 -1.81
CA THR A 97 1.62 -10.11 -3.25
C THR A 97 0.69 -9.04 -3.81
N ILE A 98 1.25 -8.01 -4.47
CA ILE A 98 0.48 -6.92 -5.07
C ILE A 98 0.92 -6.77 -6.51
N ARG A 99 -0.02 -6.86 -7.46
CA ARG A 99 0.31 -6.82 -8.88
C ARG A 99 -0.73 -6.11 -9.74
N ASP A 100 -0.29 -5.70 -10.92
CA ASP A 100 -1.15 -5.12 -11.97
C ASP A 100 -1.97 -3.92 -11.48
N SER A 101 -1.35 -3.09 -10.62
CA SER A 101 -1.97 -1.99 -9.88
C SER A 101 -1.23 -0.68 -10.13
N ARG A 102 -1.79 0.46 -9.74
CA ARG A 102 -1.11 1.74 -9.89
C ARG A 102 0.06 1.85 -8.92
N ARG A 103 -0.19 1.75 -7.63
CA ARG A 103 0.86 1.72 -6.59
C ARG A 103 0.67 0.51 -5.71
N ALA A 104 1.73 -0.28 -5.55
CA ALA A 104 1.63 -1.39 -4.63
C ALA A 104 1.44 -0.88 -3.20
N PHE A 105 2.24 0.12 -2.78
CA PHE A 105 2.05 0.81 -1.51
C PHE A 105 2.11 2.33 -1.70
N ASN A 106 1.17 3.03 -1.06
CA ASN A 106 1.08 4.48 -1.02
C ASN A 106 0.96 4.95 0.43
N PHE A 107 2.09 5.38 1.00
CA PHE A 107 2.22 5.82 2.39
C PHE A 107 2.17 7.34 2.48
N LEU A 108 1.27 7.87 3.30
CA LEU A 108 1.07 9.29 3.57
C LEU A 108 0.99 9.48 5.10
N PHE A 109 1.99 10.10 5.70
CA PHE A 109 2.08 10.21 7.17
C PHE A 109 1.96 8.84 7.86
N ALA A 110 2.66 7.83 7.31
CA ALA A 110 2.62 6.45 7.76
C ALA A 110 3.90 6.09 8.53
N HIS A 111 4.19 6.82 9.59
CA HIS A 111 5.44 6.70 10.33
C HIS A 111 5.65 5.31 10.95
N ARG A 112 6.92 4.90 11.10
CA ARG A 112 7.35 3.66 11.78
C ARG A 112 6.65 2.42 11.26
N THR A 113 6.45 2.36 9.95
CA THR A 113 5.83 1.22 9.25
C THR A 113 6.90 0.26 8.73
N LEU A 114 6.67 -1.02 8.91
CA LEU A 114 7.50 -2.10 8.37
C LEU A 114 6.89 -2.64 7.07
N VAL A 115 7.71 -2.73 6.02
CA VAL A 115 7.36 -3.36 4.73
C VAL A 115 8.40 -4.45 4.45
N ASP A 116 8.04 -5.72 4.69
CA ASP A 116 8.99 -6.82 4.70
C ASP A 116 8.49 -8.03 3.88
N ARG A 117 9.35 -8.59 3.04
CA ARG A 117 9.08 -9.81 2.24
C ARG A 117 7.83 -9.74 1.37
N ASN A 118 7.50 -8.59 0.82
CA ASN A 118 6.40 -8.47 -0.14
C ASN A 118 6.89 -8.68 -1.58
N ARG A 119 5.98 -9.14 -2.43
CA ARG A 119 6.18 -9.33 -3.86
C ARG A 119 5.31 -8.33 -4.62
N LEU A 120 5.96 -7.36 -5.27
CA LEU A 120 5.31 -6.25 -5.96
C LEU A 120 5.64 -6.34 -7.45
N GLU A 121 4.66 -6.66 -8.31
CA GLU A 121 4.90 -6.97 -9.70
C GLU A 121 3.98 -6.21 -10.66
N ARG A 122 4.56 -5.65 -11.70
CA ARG A 122 3.82 -4.95 -12.77
C ARG A 122 2.88 -3.88 -12.21
N ASN A 123 3.33 -3.16 -11.19
CA ASN A 123 2.65 -1.96 -10.71
C ASN A 123 3.28 -0.73 -11.38
N SER A 124 2.54 0.34 -11.57
CA SER A 124 3.12 1.57 -12.10
C SER A 124 4.24 2.10 -11.18
N THR A 125 4.05 1.98 -9.87
CA THR A 125 5.06 2.26 -8.83
C THR A 125 5.01 1.17 -7.77
N GLY A 126 6.18 0.74 -7.30
CA GLY A 126 6.26 -0.22 -6.21
C GLY A 126 5.83 0.40 -4.88
N ILE A 127 6.70 1.15 -4.25
CA ILE A 127 6.46 1.82 -2.96
C ILE A 127 6.66 3.32 -3.13
N ILE A 128 5.68 4.10 -2.72
CA ILE A 128 5.85 5.55 -2.55
C ILE A 128 5.52 5.94 -1.10
N ALA A 129 6.37 6.75 -0.51
CA ALA A 129 6.18 7.31 0.83
C ALA A 129 6.34 8.82 0.80
N LEU A 130 5.42 9.52 1.44
CA LEU A 130 5.43 10.96 1.62
C LEU A 130 5.23 11.30 3.10
N ASN A 131 6.10 12.12 3.66
CA ASN A 131 6.05 12.52 5.08
C ASN A 131 5.89 11.31 6.02
N SER A 132 6.70 10.26 5.83
CA SER A 132 6.54 8.98 6.52
C SER A 132 7.86 8.53 7.14
N ASP A 133 8.19 9.05 8.32
CA ASP A 133 9.47 8.83 8.97
C ASP A 133 9.61 7.45 9.62
N GLY A 134 10.84 6.98 9.73
CA GLY A 134 11.17 5.75 10.42
C GLY A 134 10.64 4.49 9.73
N LEU A 135 10.50 4.51 8.42
CA LEU A 135 10.12 3.33 7.64
C LEU A 135 11.24 2.30 7.64
N ILE A 136 10.85 1.03 7.66
CA ILE A 136 11.76 -0.09 7.41
C ILE A 136 11.23 -0.84 6.19
N ILE A 137 11.96 -0.77 5.08
CA ILE A 137 11.61 -1.41 3.80
C ILE A 137 12.69 -2.43 3.48
N ARG A 138 12.39 -3.71 3.64
CA ARG A 138 13.40 -4.75 3.48
C ARG A 138 12.90 -6.04 2.87
N ASN A 139 13.81 -6.78 2.27
CA ASN A 139 13.57 -8.13 1.72
C ASN A 139 12.41 -8.18 0.71
N ASN A 140 12.02 -7.06 0.11
CA ASN A 140 10.94 -7.03 -0.87
C ASN A 140 11.49 -7.33 -2.26
N ARG A 141 10.67 -7.97 -3.09
CA ARG A 141 10.92 -8.15 -4.51
C ARG A 141 10.00 -7.23 -5.30
N ILE A 142 10.56 -6.26 -6.02
CA ILE A 142 9.85 -5.26 -6.80
C ILE A 142 10.27 -5.39 -8.26
N VAL A 143 9.32 -5.75 -9.12
CA VAL A 143 9.62 -6.07 -10.52
C VAL A 143 8.65 -5.37 -11.47
N HIS A 144 9.20 -4.77 -12.53
CA HIS A 144 8.45 -4.09 -13.59
C HIS A 144 7.60 -2.90 -13.09
N ALA A 145 8.21 -1.94 -12.39
CA ALA A 145 7.61 -0.62 -12.15
C ALA A 145 8.04 0.33 -13.28
N MET A 146 7.34 0.29 -14.41
CA MET A 146 7.79 0.81 -15.70
C MET A 146 7.09 2.08 -16.19
N ASP A 147 6.19 2.68 -15.43
CA ASP A 147 5.64 3.99 -15.81
C ASP A 147 6.74 5.05 -15.93
N ALA A 148 6.52 6.06 -16.73
CA ALA A 148 7.50 7.12 -16.98
C ALA A 148 8.00 7.81 -15.69
N ALA A 149 7.15 7.88 -14.67
CA ALA A 149 7.51 8.32 -13.31
C ALA A 149 7.59 7.15 -12.32
N GLY A 150 7.64 5.91 -12.82
CA GLY A 150 7.61 4.70 -12.00
C GLY A 150 8.93 4.46 -11.30
N ALA A 151 8.86 4.19 -10.01
CA ALA A 151 10.01 3.81 -9.20
C ALA A 151 9.74 2.50 -8.49
N GLY A 152 10.79 1.73 -8.23
CA GLY A 152 10.71 0.62 -7.29
C GLY A 152 10.36 1.15 -5.90
N ILE A 153 11.14 2.10 -5.39
CA ILE A 153 10.90 2.79 -4.11
C ILE A 153 11.11 4.29 -4.31
N ALA A 154 10.14 5.10 -3.92
CA ALA A 154 10.22 6.56 -3.91
C ALA A 154 9.92 7.10 -2.51
N LEU A 155 10.89 7.77 -1.89
CA LEU A 155 10.79 8.41 -0.59
C LEU A 155 10.81 9.92 -0.78
N LYS A 156 9.76 10.60 -0.36
CA LYS A 156 9.63 12.06 -0.44
C LYS A 156 9.37 12.61 0.95
N GLU A 157 10.14 13.63 1.34
CA GLU A 157 9.99 14.26 2.66
C GLU A 157 9.91 13.20 3.78
N THR A 158 10.76 12.18 3.69
CA THR A 158 10.75 11.00 4.57
C THR A 158 12.12 10.84 5.19
N SER A 159 12.20 10.87 6.52
CA SER A 159 13.43 10.81 7.29
C SER A 159 13.59 9.48 8.02
N ALA A 160 14.82 9.16 8.42
CA ALA A 160 15.15 7.96 9.21
C ALA A 160 14.61 6.64 8.61
N ALA A 161 14.55 6.55 7.28
CA ALA A 161 14.15 5.32 6.60
C ALA A 161 15.32 4.35 6.47
N LEU A 162 15.08 3.07 6.76
CA LEU A 162 15.99 1.97 6.47
C LEU A 162 15.50 1.20 5.25
N VAL A 163 16.31 1.15 4.20
CA VAL A 163 16.02 0.41 2.97
C VAL A 163 17.13 -0.62 2.76
N GLU A 164 16.84 -1.90 2.95
CA GLU A 164 17.87 -2.94 2.90
C GLU A 164 17.40 -4.24 2.23
N ASN A 165 18.29 -4.95 1.58
CA ASN A 165 18.06 -6.28 1.02
C ASN A 165 16.83 -6.40 0.09
N ASN A 166 16.46 -5.32 -0.60
CA ASN A 166 15.39 -5.38 -1.58
C ASN A 166 15.94 -5.75 -2.96
N GLU A 167 15.21 -6.59 -3.68
CA GLU A 167 15.46 -6.90 -5.08
C GLU A 167 14.56 -6.01 -5.94
N ILE A 168 15.18 -5.08 -6.70
CA ILE A 168 14.46 -4.14 -7.57
C ILE A 168 14.93 -4.37 -8.99
N VAL A 169 14.05 -4.86 -9.85
CA VAL A 169 14.40 -5.32 -11.20
C VAL A 169 13.43 -4.78 -12.25
N HIS A 170 13.96 -4.32 -13.37
CA HIS A 170 13.17 -3.77 -14.47
C HIS A 170 12.20 -2.67 -14.03
N CYS A 171 12.70 -1.70 -13.27
CA CYS A 171 11.97 -0.49 -12.90
C CYS A 171 12.54 0.72 -13.65
N ALA A 172 11.71 1.71 -13.97
CA ALA A 172 12.16 2.93 -14.62
C ALA A 172 13.18 3.66 -13.74
N HIS A 173 12.92 3.71 -12.43
CA HIS A 173 13.86 4.15 -11.41
C HIS A 173 13.94 3.08 -10.31
N GLY A 174 15.14 2.82 -9.80
CA GLY A 174 15.33 1.87 -8.70
C GLY A 174 14.82 2.44 -7.38
N ILE A 175 15.64 3.25 -6.73
CA ILE A 175 15.31 3.94 -5.48
C ILE A 175 15.49 5.43 -5.69
N MET A 176 14.48 6.21 -5.36
CA MET A 176 14.51 7.67 -5.34
C MET A 176 14.30 8.16 -3.92
N ALA A 177 15.15 9.02 -3.44
CA ALA A 177 14.97 9.70 -2.15
C ALA A 177 15.09 11.21 -2.40
N ASP A 178 14.03 11.93 -2.09
CA ASP A 178 13.94 13.38 -2.23
C ASP A 178 13.53 13.98 -0.89
N SER A 179 14.45 14.72 -0.29
CA SER A 179 14.23 15.45 0.95
C SER A 179 14.14 16.93 0.61
N PRO A 180 13.23 17.70 1.23
CA PRO A 180 13.27 19.14 1.07
C PRO A 180 14.66 19.61 1.55
N MET A 181 15.33 20.42 0.74
CA MET A 181 16.52 21.11 1.21
C MET A 181 16.07 22.02 2.35
N ASP A 182 16.59 21.79 3.54
CA ASP A 182 16.46 22.78 4.62
C ASP A 182 16.92 24.13 4.06
N PRO A 183 16.14 25.21 4.22
CA PRO A 183 16.62 26.52 3.82
C PRO A 183 17.93 26.76 4.56
N VAL A 184 19.01 26.92 3.82
CA VAL A 184 20.32 27.27 4.39
C VAL A 184 20.16 28.63 5.04
N ASN A 185 20.11 28.68 6.37
CA ASN A 185 20.19 29.92 7.14
C ASN A 185 21.60 30.51 7.06
#